data_e94dbbabd39fc60ca3ba60057a18b0fa
#
_entry.id   e94dbbabd39fc60ca3ba60057a18b0fa
#
_cell.length_a   1.000
_cell.length_b   1.000
_cell.length_c   1.000
_cell.angle_alpha   90.00
_cell.angle_beta   90.00
_cell.angle_gamma   90.00
#
_symmetry.space_group_name_H-M   'P 1'
#
loop_
_entity.id
_entity.type
_entity.pdbx_description
1 polymer ?
#
loop_
_entity_poly.entity_id
_entity_poly.type
_entity_poly.pdbx_seq_one_letter_code
_entity_poly.pdbx_strand_id
1 'polypeptide(L)'
;MTVKQKIFLFVDILILVVLFLISSTDYIWKERKVDVSNISVIVDIPQDSINLNLQEGAKKAAQAYHADMHFLNLHDYEAQQVDMQTLVQRELDAGCEGIVLQCGSGRVTEEILENIPVGVPVVLWDTEAESPRVKANVSFDREAIARLLVEKVAEARDKGQSVTLVSHKDRSDQMQNMHDLLEEMFPQAGIMVRRVELADYAEANALVNGLAAQGGNMVVSCDPQALEAMAAVCENEGCTLPLYGMGWSGMIREQLEKENITGVAVIDAYGAGYFSVQKLTMILTGEDQNEEERKFQAVWVTGENMYDRSREAILFPFA
;
A
#
# COMPACT_ATOMS: atom_id res chain seq x y z
N MET A 1 76.58 -0.24 20.76
CA MET A 1 75.53 -1.02 20.10
C MET A 1 76.15 -2.06 19.18
N THR A 2 75.83 -3.30 19.37
CA THR A 2 76.27 -4.39 18.51
C THR A 2 75.54 -4.34 17.16
N VAL A 3 76.12 -4.89 16.13
CA VAL A 3 75.54 -4.94 14.75
C VAL A 3 74.11 -5.49 14.80
N LYS A 4 73.81 -6.48 15.64
CA LYS A 4 72.49 -7.08 15.85
C LYS A 4 71.47 -6.07 16.43
N GLN A 5 71.90 -5.22 17.35
CA GLN A 5 71.04 -4.18 17.92
C GLN A 5 70.68 -3.07 16.93
N LYS A 6 71.60 -2.73 16.01
CA LYS A 6 71.35 -1.78 14.94
C LYS A 6 70.35 -2.32 13.92
N ILE A 7 70.46 -3.62 13.57
CA ILE A 7 69.53 -4.27 12.66
C ILE A 7 68.13 -4.34 13.30
N PHE A 8 68.01 -4.68 14.57
CA PHE A 8 66.71 -4.73 15.29
C PHE A 8 66.03 -3.36 15.32
N LEU A 9 66.80 -2.30 15.66
CA LEU A 9 66.30 -0.94 15.65
C LEU A 9 65.80 -0.48 14.28
N PHE A 10 66.52 -0.86 13.20
CA PHE A 10 66.12 -0.53 11.85
C PHE A 10 64.82 -1.23 11.43
N VAL A 11 64.65 -2.49 11.82
CA VAL A 11 63.40 -3.24 11.56
C VAL A 11 62.23 -2.65 12.32
N ASP A 12 62.41 -2.26 13.59
CA ASP A 12 61.36 -1.61 14.37
C ASP A 12 60.92 -0.26 13.78
N ILE A 13 61.91 0.55 13.32
CA ILE A 13 61.60 1.82 12.66
C ILE A 13 60.88 1.58 11.34
N LEU A 14 61.26 0.56 10.55
CA LEU A 14 60.60 0.22 9.30
C LEU A 14 59.16 -0.22 9.52
N ILE A 15 58.93 -1.04 10.56
CA ILE A 15 57.56 -1.46 10.94
C ILE A 15 56.71 -0.24 11.35
N LEU A 16 57.26 0.66 12.16
CA LEU A 16 56.56 1.89 12.55
C LEU A 16 56.22 2.81 11.37
N VAL A 17 57.16 2.93 10.42
CA VAL A 17 56.91 3.71 9.17
C VAL A 17 55.84 3.04 8.32
N VAL A 18 55.83 1.74 8.18
CA VAL A 18 54.80 0.99 7.43
C VAL A 18 53.46 1.12 8.12
N LEU A 19 53.37 0.99 9.45
CA LEU A 19 52.15 1.18 10.23
C LEU A 19 51.64 2.63 10.14
N PHE A 20 52.53 3.62 10.16
CA PHE A 20 52.20 5.02 9.97
C PHE A 20 51.66 5.29 8.55
N LEU A 21 52.32 4.73 7.52
CA LEU A 21 51.83 4.85 6.14
C LEU A 21 50.49 4.17 5.93
N ILE A 22 50.25 3.02 6.55
CA ILE A 22 48.94 2.34 6.52
C ILE A 22 47.87 3.14 7.29
N SER A 23 48.26 3.74 8.41
CA SER A 23 47.35 4.57 9.23
C SER A 23 47.05 5.96 8.62
N SER A 24 48.02 6.52 7.87
CA SER A 24 47.84 7.84 7.23
C SER A 24 47.33 7.79 5.81
N THR A 25 47.24 6.61 5.19
CA THR A 25 46.49 6.41 3.96
C THR A 25 45.06 6.01 4.31
N ASP A 26 44.06 6.73 3.81
CA ASP A 26 42.62 6.40 3.84
C ASP A 26 42.30 5.01 3.26
N TYR A 27 43.29 4.13 3.14
CA TYR A 27 43.20 2.81 2.53
C TYR A 27 42.51 1.77 3.45
N ILE A 28 42.48 2.02 4.77
CA ILE A 28 41.89 1.07 5.74
C ILE A 28 40.45 1.45 6.10
N TRP A 29 40.09 2.72 5.99
CA TRP A 29 38.77 3.24 6.28
C TRP A 29 38.29 4.20 5.18
N LYS A 30 38.15 3.71 3.94
CA LYS A 30 37.13 4.30 3.10
C LYS A 30 35.81 3.87 3.74
N GLU A 31 35.28 4.68 4.64
CA GLU A 31 33.85 4.70 4.84
C GLU A 31 33.28 4.78 3.42
N ARG A 32 32.64 3.70 2.96
CA ARG A 32 31.82 3.76 1.77
C ARG A 32 30.86 4.92 2.10
N LYS A 33 31.03 6.07 1.46
CA LYS A 33 29.96 7.06 1.45
C LYS A 33 28.77 6.30 0.91
N VAL A 34 27.86 5.94 1.79
CA VAL A 34 26.55 5.47 1.40
C VAL A 34 25.91 6.71 0.79
N ASP A 35 25.82 6.76 -0.53
CA ASP A 35 25.07 7.79 -1.20
C ASP A 35 23.61 7.57 -0.76
N VAL A 36 23.12 8.49 0.06
CA VAL A 36 21.76 8.48 0.58
C VAL A 36 20.87 9.07 -0.52
N SER A 37 20.02 8.26 -1.12
CA SER A 37 19.06 8.74 -2.13
C SER A 37 17.94 9.52 -1.45
N ASN A 38 17.63 10.71 -1.97
CA ASN A 38 16.50 11.52 -1.51
C ASN A 38 15.25 11.16 -2.33
N ILE A 39 14.25 10.56 -1.72
CA ILE A 39 13.05 10.06 -2.39
C ILE A 39 11.77 10.58 -1.73
N SER A 40 10.71 10.69 -2.52
CA SER A 40 9.40 11.07 -2.01
C SER A 40 8.36 10.01 -2.33
N VAL A 41 7.53 9.67 -1.37
CA VAL A 41 6.33 8.84 -1.52
C VAL A 41 5.12 9.77 -1.39
N ILE A 42 4.40 9.97 -2.49
CA ILE A 42 3.30 10.93 -2.59
C ILE A 42 2.03 10.17 -2.97
N VAL A 43 1.04 10.23 -2.09
CA VAL A 43 -0.18 9.42 -2.21
C VAL A 43 -1.45 10.27 -2.02
N ASP A 44 -2.55 9.80 -2.61
CA ASP A 44 -3.90 10.34 -2.47
C ASP A 44 -4.81 9.21 -1.97
N ILE A 45 -4.65 8.82 -0.71
CA ILE A 45 -5.40 7.75 -0.08
C ILE A 45 -5.98 8.20 1.26
N PRO A 46 -7.20 7.79 1.63
CA PRO A 46 -7.78 8.10 2.92
C PRO A 46 -6.85 7.73 4.08
N GLN A 47 -6.96 8.47 5.19
CA GLN A 47 -6.20 8.15 6.41
C GLN A 47 -6.79 6.92 7.10
N ASP A 48 -6.40 5.76 6.65
CA ASP A 48 -6.81 4.46 7.16
C ASP A 48 -5.61 3.53 7.42
N SER A 49 -5.88 2.27 7.73
CA SER A 49 -4.84 1.27 7.98
C SER A 49 -4.02 0.93 6.73
N ILE A 50 -4.60 1.08 5.53
CA ILE A 50 -3.87 0.87 4.26
C ILE A 50 -2.76 1.91 4.16
N ASN A 51 -3.09 3.18 4.43
CA ASN A 51 -2.13 4.28 4.43
C ASN A 51 -1.01 4.04 5.47
N LEU A 52 -1.37 3.68 6.70
CA LEU A 52 -0.39 3.41 7.76
C LEU A 52 0.52 2.23 7.41
N ASN A 53 -0.02 1.13 6.92
CA ASN A 53 0.76 -0.06 6.55
C ASN A 53 1.68 0.25 5.36
N LEU A 54 1.20 0.97 4.33
CA LEU A 54 2.01 1.41 3.21
C LEU A 54 3.18 2.27 3.68
N GLN A 55 2.91 3.29 4.52
CA GLN A 55 3.93 4.21 5.04
C GLN A 55 5.01 3.46 5.83
N GLU A 56 4.63 2.53 6.69
CA GLU A 56 5.59 1.78 7.50
C GLU A 56 6.41 0.79 6.66
N GLY A 57 5.78 0.14 5.66
CA GLY A 57 6.51 -0.66 4.69
C GLY A 57 7.56 0.16 3.93
N ALA A 58 7.15 1.33 3.43
CA ALA A 58 8.02 2.29 2.76
C ALA A 58 9.17 2.76 3.66
N LYS A 59 8.88 3.15 4.91
CA LYS A 59 9.87 3.51 5.94
C LYS A 59 10.89 2.40 6.19
N LYS A 60 10.40 1.16 6.31
CA LYS A 60 11.28 0.01 6.55
C LYS A 60 12.23 -0.24 5.39
N ALA A 61 11.74 -0.10 4.16
CA ALA A 61 12.57 -0.17 2.97
C ALA A 61 13.58 0.99 2.91
N ALA A 62 13.16 2.22 3.16
CA ALA A 62 14.04 3.39 3.19
C ALA A 62 15.20 3.20 4.17
N GLN A 63 14.93 2.67 5.38
CA GLN A 63 15.96 2.34 6.35
C GLN A 63 16.91 1.23 5.86
N ALA A 64 16.36 0.17 5.24
CA ALA A 64 17.15 -0.97 4.76
C ALA A 64 18.05 -0.61 3.58
N TYR A 65 17.61 0.31 2.73
CA TYR A 65 18.31 0.74 1.50
C TYR A 65 18.98 2.11 1.63
N HIS A 66 19.06 2.67 2.85
CA HIS A 66 19.72 3.94 3.15
C HIS A 66 19.18 5.13 2.32
N ALA A 67 17.87 5.21 2.16
CA ALA A 67 17.20 6.34 1.54
C ALA A 67 16.69 7.34 2.58
N ASP A 68 16.79 8.63 2.29
CA ASP A 68 16.07 9.70 2.98
C ASP A 68 14.71 9.84 2.30
N MET A 69 13.63 9.56 3.04
CA MET A 69 12.29 9.44 2.47
C MET A 69 11.32 10.44 3.08
N HIS A 70 10.71 11.24 2.23
CA HIS A 70 9.55 12.05 2.57
C HIS A 70 8.26 11.30 2.21
N PHE A 71 7.36 11.14 3.16
CA PHE A 71 6.03 10.59 2.92
C PHE A 71 4.99 11.71 3.01
N LEU A 72 4.22 11.90 1.92
CA LEU A 72 3.20 12.93 1.80
C LEU A 72 1.89 12.30 1.36
N ASN A 73 0.82 12.58 2.11
CA ASN A 73 -0.52 12.21 1.71
C ASN A 73 -1.33 13.49 1.40
N LEU A 74 -1.97 13.55 0.24
CA LEU A 74 -2.74 14.71 -0.19
C LEU A 74 -3.83 15.08 0.84
N HIS A 75 -4.45 14.10 1.49
CA HIS A 75 -5.45 14.34 2.54
C HIS A 75 -4.94 15.14 3.74
N ASP A 76 -3.63 15.14 4.02
CA ASP A 76 -3.03 15.97 5.07
C ASP A 76 -3.04 17.47 4.72
N TYR A 77 -3.29 17.81 3.47
CA TYR A 77 -3.25 19.16 2.92
C TYR A 77 -4.62 19.71 2.48
N GLU A 78 -5.72 19.01 2.76
CA GLU A 78 -7.08 19.44 2.37
C GLU A 78 -7.41 20.87 2.83
N ALA A 79 -7.04 21.22 4.07
CA ALA A 79 -7.28 22.56 4.61
C ALA A 79 -6.52 23.67 3.87
N GLN A 80 -5.41 23.36 3.22
CA GLN A 80 -4.58 24.29 2.44
C GLN A 80 -4.97 24.32 0.96
N GLN A 81 -5.91 23.49 0.51
CA GLN A 81 -6.33 23.34 -0.89
C GLN A 81 -5.15 23.09 -1.85
N VAL A 82 -4.17 22.32 -1.41
CA VAL A 82 -3.02 21.91 -2.22
C VAL A 82 -3.45 20.75 -3.10
N ASP A 83 -3.05 20.77 -4.37
CA ASP A 83 -3.24 19.66 -5.30
C ASP A 83 -1.99 18.76 -5.39
N MET A 84 -2.16 17.59 -5.98
CA MET A 84 -1.09 16.59 -6.14
C MET A 84 0.08 17.14 -6.98
N GLN A 85 -0.21 17.91 -8.03
CA GLN A 85 0.82 18.54 -8.87
C GLN A 85 1.72 19.46 -8.06
N THR A 86 1.13 20.26 -7.17
CA THR A 86 1.86 21.19 -6.29
C THR A 86 2.75 20.41 -5.30
N LEU A 87 2.27 19.27 -4.73
CA LEU A 87 3.09 18.45 -3.85
C LEU A 87 4.29 17.87 -4.60
N VAL A 88 4.08 17.32 -5.78
CA VAL A 88 5.16 16.76 -6.62
C VAL A 88 6.18 17.83 -6.97
N GLN A 89 5.74 19.01 -7.41
CA GLN A 89 6.64 20.10 -7.78
C GLN A 89 7.48 20.57 -6.58
N ARG A 90 6.89 20.67 -5.40
CA ARG A 90 7.59 21.05 -4.17
C ARG A 90 8.71 20.06 -3.83
N GLU A 91 8.48 18.77 -3.96
CA GLU A 91 9.48 17.75 -3.69
C GLU A 91 10.60 17.75 -4.74
N LEU A 92 10.26 17.97 -6.01
CA LEU A 92 11.26 18.16 -7.07
C LEU A 92 12.15 19.39 -6.82
N ASP A 93 11.55 20.50 -6.42
CA ASP A 93 12.28 21.75 -6.08
C ASP A 93 13.17 21.55 -4.83
N ALA A 94 12.78 20.67 -3.92
CA ALA A 94 13.57 20.28 -2.76
C ALA A 94 14.73 19.31 -3.08
N GLY A 95 14.85 18.85 -4.34
CA GLY A 95 15.93 17.99 -4.81
C GLY A 95 15.62 16.49 -4.67
N CYS A 96 14.36 16.10 -4.75
CA CYS A 96 13.95 14.70 -4.82
C CYS A 96 14.53 14.03 -6.06
N GLU A 97 15.18 12.88 -5.89
CA GLU A 97 15.84 12.10 -6.95
C GLU A 97 14.94 11.04 -7.58
N GLY A 98 13.86 10.63 -6.87
CA GLY A 98 12.91 9.65 -7.36
C GLY A 98 11.60 9.67 -6.57
N ILE A 99 10.51 9.27 -7.20
CA ILE A 99 9.16 9.40 -6.66
C ILE A 99 8.43 8.06 -6.70
N VAL A 100 7.81 7.67 -5.58
CA VAL A 100 6.69 6.71 -5.57
C VAL A 100 5.41 7.52 -5.62
N LEU A 101 4.57 7.31 -6.62
CA LEU A 101 3.38 8.13 -6.89
C LEU A 101 2.12 7.27 -6.93
N GLN A 102 1.10 7.70 -6.17
CA GLN A 102 -0.25 7.17 -6.27
C GLN A 102 -1.24 8.33 -6.37
N CYS A 103 -2.14 8.25 -7.36
CA CYS A 103 -3.27 9.18 -7.49
C CYS A 103 -4.56 8.40 -7.67
N GLY A 104 -5.67 9.00 -7.25
CA GLY A 104 -7.00 8.41 -7.41
C GLY A 104 -7.48 8.31 -8.86
N SER A 105 -6.82 8.97 -9.81
CA SER A 105 -7.17 9.00 -11.25
C SER A 105 -5.96 8.84 -12.15
N GLY A 106 -6.04 7.93 -13.12
CA GLY A 106 -4.99 7.70 -14.14
C GLY A 106 -4.73 8.95 -14.98
N ARG A 107 -5.77 9.69 -15.38
CA ARG A 107 -5.63 10.93 -16.15
C ARG A 107 -4.84 12.00 -15.39
N VAL A 108 -5.13 12.19 -14.11
CA VAL A 108 -4.37 13.14 -13.26
C VAL A 108 -2.92 12.69 -13.14
N THR A 109 -2.67 11.40 -13.05
CA THR A 109 -1.33 10.82 -12.99
C THR A 109 -0.54 11.12 -14.27
N GLU A 110 -1.13 10.94 -15.45
CA GLU A 110 -0.48 11.25 -16.74
C GLU A 110 -0.10 12.73 -16.83
N GLU A 111 -1.02 13.64 -16.46
CA GLU A 111 -0.76 15.10 -16.43
C GLU A 111 0.41 15.45 -15.48
N ILE A 112 0.52 14.80 -14.32
CA ILE A 112 1.61 14.96 -13.37
C ILE A 112 2.93 14.43 -13.96
N LEU A 113 2.90 13.23 -14.53
CA LEU A 113 4.09 12.59 -15.11
C LEU A 113 4.71 13.41 -16.23
N GLU A 114 3.93 14.14 -17.02
CA GLU A 114 4.44 15.04 -18.06
C GLU A 114 5.34 16.14 -17.49
N ASN A 115 5.09 16.60 -16.27
CA ASN A 115 5.82 17.69 -15.61
C ASN A 115 7.04 17.19 -14.80
N ILE A 116 7.19 15.89 -14.56
CA ILE A 116 8.37 15.33 -13.89
C ILE A 116 9.56 15.30 -14.87
N PRO A 117 10.77 15.73 -14.47
CA PRO A 117 11.96 15.66 -15.32
C PRO A 117 12.28 14.22 -15.75
N VAL A 118 12.76 14.03 -16.99
CA VAL A 118 13.06 12.68 -17.54
C VAL A 118 14.10 11.91 -16.70
N GLY A 119 14.98 12.62 -15.98
CA GLY A 119 16.01 12.01 -15.12
C GLY A 119 15.50 11.53 -13.76
N VAL A 120 14.26 11.83 -13.38
CA VAL A 120 13.66 11.42 -12.11
C VAL A 120 12.78 10.17 -12.35
N PRO A 121 13.21 8.97 -11.91
CA PRO A 121 12.40 7.77 -12.06
C PRO A 121 11.17 7.80 -11.16
N VAL A 122 10.08 7.21 -11.67
CA VAL A 122 8.82 7.08 -10.95
C VAL A 122 8.46 5.60 -10.81
N VAL A 123 8.09 5.20 -9.60
CA VAL A 123 7.39 3.94 -9.32
C VAL A 123 5.93 4.29 -9.06
N LEU A 124 5.02 3.75 -9.85
CA LEU A 124 3.59 3.90 -9.59
C LEU A 124 3.14 2.92 -8.51
N TRP A 125 2.25 3.38 -7.65
CA TRP A 125 1.58 2.54 -6.67
C TRP A 125 0.09 2.58 -6.89
N ASP A 126 -0.48 1.41 -7.21
CA ASP A 126 -1.91 1.18 -7.45
C ASP A 126 -2.58 2.20 -8.38
N THR A 127 -1.86 2.62 -9.40
CA THR A 127 -2.31 3.58 -10.40
C THR A 127 -1.84 3.15 -11.77
N GLU A 128 -2.69 3.26 -12.78
CA GLU A 128 -2.36 2.92 -14.17
C GLU A 128 -2.07 4.21 -14.94
N ALA A 129 -0.86 4.36 -15.45
CA ALA A 129 -0.47 5.42 -16.37
C ALA A 129 0.76 5.00 -17.18
N GLU A 130 0.83 5.44 -18.44
CA GLU A 130 1.96 5.16 -19.32
C GLU A 130 2.87 6.38 -19.43
N SER A 131 4.15 6.22 -19.10
CA SER A 131 5.15 7.27 -19.29
C SER A 131 6.56 6.67 -19.30
N PRO A 132 7.51 7.21 -20.07
CA PRO A 132 8.91 6.77 -20.03
C PRO A 132 9.60 7.04 -18.68
N ARG A 133 8.98 7.83 -17.80
CA ARG A 133 9.44 8.10 -16.44
C ARG A 133 9.08 6.97 -15.46
N VAL A 134 8.02 6.21 -15.79
CA VAL A 134 7.58 5.06 -14.99
C VAL A 134 8.57 3.92 -15.20
N LYS A 135 9.15 3.44 -14.11
CA LYS A 135 10.13 2.35 -14.11
C LYS A 135 9.60 1.07 -13.46
N ALA A 136 8.59 1.20 -12.64
CA ALA A 136 7.85 0.06 -12.11
C ALA A 136 6.41 0.47 -11.78
N ASN A 137 5.53 -0.52 -11.81
CA ASN A 137 4.17 -0.40 -11.34
C ASN A 137 3.90 -1.46 -10.27
N VAL A 138 3.54 -1.01 -9.07
CA VAL A 138 3.16 -1.85 -7.94
C VAL A 138 1.67 -1.71 -7.75
N SER A 139 0.93 -2.76 -8.04
CA SER A 139 -0.53 -2.74 -8.02
C SER A 139 -1.13 -3.96 -7.31
N PHE A 140 -2.44 -4.00 -7.18
CA PHE A 140 -3.16 -5.16 -6.67
C PHE A 140 -3.82 -5.93 -7.81
N ASP A 141 -3.79 -7.27 -7.71
CA ASP A 141 -4.47 -8.15 -8.68
C ASP A 141 -5.99 -8.11 -8.46
N ARG A 142 -6.63 -7.08 -9.01
CA ARG A 142 -8.06 -6.82 -8.84
C ARG A 142 -8.93 -7.96 -9.33
N GLU A 143 -8.55 -8.64 -10.42
CA GLU A 143 -9.27 -9.82 -10.88
C GLU A 143 -9.21 -10.97 -9.88
N ALA A 144 -8.02 -11.25 -9.33
CA ALA A 144 -7.86 -12.29 -8.32
C ALA A 144 -8.61 -11.94 -7.03
N ILE A 145 -8.62 -10.67 -6.64
CA ILE A 145 -9.33 -10.17 -5.45
C ILE A 145 -10.85 -10.28 -5.66
N ALA A 146 -11.36 -9.83 -6.80
CA ALA A 146 -12.78 -9.93 -7.14
C ALA A 146 -13.23 -11.39 -7.18
N ARG A 147 -12.43 -12.27 -7.79
CA ARG A 147 -12.69 -13.73 -7.83
C ARG A 147 -12.73 -14.33 -6.43
N LEU A 148 -11.78 -13.93 -5.55
CA LEU A 148 -11.76 -14.37 -4.15
C LEU A 148 -13.06 -13.96 -3.41
N LEU A 149 -13.49 -12.70 -3.55
CA LEU A 149 -14.74 -12.20 -2.95
C LEU A 149 -15.96 -12.97 -3.47
N VAL A 150 -16.07 -13.14 -4.78
CA VAL A 150 -17.19 -13.86 -5.41
C VAL A 150 -17.23 -15.32 -4.94
N GLU A 151 -16.07 -16.01 -4.88
CA GLU A 151 -15.95 -17.38 -4.39
C GLU A 151 -16.42 -17.48 -2.94
N LYS A 152 -15.93 -16.64 -2.04
CA LYS A 152 -16.27 -16.67 -0.61
C LYS A 152 -17.73 -16.33 -0.35
N VAL A 153 -18.29 -15.37 -1.06
CA VAL A 153 -19.72 -15.04 -0.99
C VAL A 153 -20.58 -16.19 -1.56
N ALA A 154 -20.15 -16.82 -2.66
CA ALA A 154 -20.85 -17.94 -3.26
C ALA A 154 -20.85 -19.19 -2.35
N GLU A 155 -19.73 -19.48 -1.68
CA GLU A 155 -19.60 -20.59 -0.70
C GLU A 155 -20.54 -20.41 0.50
N ALA A 156 -20.71 -19.18 0.99
CA ALA A 156 -21.52 -18.86 2.15
C ALA A 156 -23.01 -18.67 1.83
N ARG A 157 -23.37 -18.56 0.56
CA ARG A 157 -24.71 -18.17 0.10
C ARG A 157 -25.72 -19.27 0.23
N ASP A 158 -26.87 -18.97 0.84
CA ASP A 158 -28.05 -19.80 0.75
C ASP A 158 -28.74 -19.66 -0.61
N LYS A 159 -29.47 -20.68 -1.02
CA LYS A 159 -30.16 -20.70 -2.30
C LYS A 159 -31.21 -19.57 -2.37
N GLY A 160 -31.05 -18.70 -3.35
CA GLY A 160 -31.98 -17.60 -3.61
C GLY A 160 -31.57 -16.25 -2.99
N GLN A 161 -30.50 -16.19 -2.20
CA GLN A 161 -29.94 -14.93 -1.72
C GLN A 161 -29.33 -14.12 -2.87
N SER A 162 -29.46 -12.79 -2.79
CA SER A 162 -28.86 -11.82 -3.72
C SER A 162 -27.79 -10.99 -3.04
N VAL A 163 -26.91 -10.39 -3.82
CA VAL A 163 -25.85 -9.50 -3.34
C VAL A 163 -26.23 -8.05 -3.62
N THR A 164 -26.06 -7.20 -2.61
CA THR A 164 -26.06 -5.74 -2.76
C THR A 164 -24.62 -5.24 -2.71
N LEU A 165 -24.12 -4.73 -3.83
CA LEU A 165 -22.83 -4.04 -3.89
C LEU A 165 -23.00 -2.61 -3.42
N VAL A 166 -22.21 -2.20 -2.41
CA VAL A 166 -22.30 -0.87 -1.81
C VAL A 166 -20.97 -0.13 -1.96
N SER A 167 -21.06 1.14 -2.35
CA SER A 167 -19.90 2.05 -2.41
C SER A 167 -20.34 3.48 -2.13
N HIS A 168 -19.38 4.35 -1.81
CA HIS A 168 -19.61 5.78 -1.86
C HIS A 168 -19.68 6.28 -3.31
N LYS A 169 -20.43 7.36 -3.58
CA LYS A 169 -20.56 7.94 -4.92
C LYS A 169 -19.24 8.52 -5.44
N ASP A 170 -18.45 9.12 -4.53
CA ASP A 170 -17.13 9.68 -4.85
C ASP A 170 -16.07 8.63 -4.58
N ARG A 171 -15.61 7.95 -5.61
CA ARG A 171 -14.65 6.86 -5.54
C ARG A 171 -13.53 7.01 -6.58
N SER A 172 -12.37 6.44 -6.26
CA SER A 172 -11.24 6.38 -7.20
C SER A 172 -11.53 5.49 -8.41
N ASP A 173 -10.74 5.66 -9.48
CA ASP A 173 -10.81 4.80 -10.67
C ASP A 173 -10.59 3.32 -10.30
N GLN A 174 -9.70 3.04 -9.33
CA GLN A 174 -9.40 1.70 -8.84
C GLN A 174 -10.62 1.05 -8.15
N MET A 175 -11.34 1.82 -7.34
CA MET A 175 -12.56 1.37 -6.67
C MET A 175 -13.69 1.14 -7.69
N GLN A 176 -13.81 2.02 -8.70
CA GLN A 176 -14.76 1.85 -9.79
C GLN A 176 -14.49 0.55 -10.55
N ASN A 177 -13.23 0.30 -10.94
CA ASN A 177 -12.81 -0.92 -11.62
C ASN A 177 -13.16 -2.18 -10.82
N MET A 178 -12.91 -2.18 -9.50
CA MET A 178 -13.28 -3.31 -8.63
C MET A 178 -14.79 -3.56 -8.61
N HIS A 179 -15.60 -2.50 -8.56
CA HIS A 179 -17.06 -2.62 -8.61
C HIS A 179 -17.53 -3.21 -9.93
N ASP A 180 -16.98 -2.77 -11.05
CA ASP A 180 -17.35 -3.25 -12.40
C ASP A 180 -17.00 -4.73 -12.57
N LEU A 181 -15.83 -5.17 -12.05
CA LEU A 181 -15.45 -6.58 -12.01
C LEU A 181 -16.44 -7.43 -11.19
N LEU A 182 -16.84 -6.99 -10.02
CA LEU A 182 -17.79 -7.71 -9.18
C LEU A 182 -19.19 -7.76 -9.82
N GLU A 183 -19.63 -6.66 -10.43
CA GLU A 183 -20.91 -6.60 -11.16
C GLU A 183 -20.97 -7.60 -12.34
N GLU A 184 -19.82 -7.85 -12.98
CA GLU A 184 -19.68 -8.85 -14.03
C GLU A 184 -19.60 -10.29 -13.49
N MET A 185 -18.79 -10.51 -12.44
CA MET A 185 -18.47 -11.86 -11.94
C MET A 185 -19.60 -12.49 -11.12
N PHE A 186 -20.36 -11.75 -10.32
CA PHE A 186 -21.46 -12.30 -9.54
C PHE A 186 -22.54 -12.96 -10.38
N PRO A 187 -23.04 -12.37 -11.49
CA PRO A 187 -23.98 -13.04 -12.38
C PRO A 187 -23.41 -14.31 -13.03
N GLN A 188 -22.11 -14.32 -13.37
CA GLN A 188 -21.43 -15.53 -13.89
C GLN A 188 -21.43 -16.68 -12.86
N ALA A 189 -21.36 -16.35 -11.56
CA ALA A 189 -21.51 -17.30 -10.48
C ALA A 189 -23.00 -17.65 -10.14
N GLY A 190 -23.96 -17.18 -10.93
CA GLY A 190 -25.39 -17.39 -10.72
C GLY A 190 -25.96 -16.61 -9.53
N ILE A 191 -25.36 -15.48 -9.18
CA ILE A 191 -25.78 -14.62 -8.07
C ILE A 191 -26.35 -13.32 -8.64
N MET A 192 -27.58 -13.01 -8.26
CA MET A 192 -28.17 -11.70 -8.61
C MET A 192 -27.46 -10.61 -7.82
N VAL A 193 -27.06 -9.56 -8.52
CA VAL A 193 -26.37 -8.41 -7.93
C VAL A 193 -27.17 -7.14 -8.14
N ARG A 194 -27.19 -6.26 -7.15
CA ARG A 194 -27.73 -4.91 -7.21
C ARG A 194 -26.71 -3.93 -6.67
N ARG A 195 -26.48 -2.84 -7.38
CA ARG A 195 -25.59 -1.74 -6.95
C ARG A 195 -26.37 -0.69 -6.17
N VAL A 196 -25.77 -0.20 -5.10
CA VAL A 196 -26.24 0.93 -4.29
C VAL A 196 -25.08 1.86 -4.04
N GLU A 197 -25.26 3.14 -4.33
CA GLU A 197 -24.29 4.20 -4.06
C GLU A 197 -24.76 5.04 -2.90
N LEU A 198 -23.93 5.20 -1.88
CA LEU A 198 -24.16 6.08 -0.74
C LEU A 198 -23.68 7.48 -1.10
N ALA A 199 -24.53 8.49 -0.92
CA ALA A 199 -24.10 9.89 -1.03
C ALA A 199 -23.39 10.37 0.23
N ASP A 200 -23.71 9.74 1.37
CA ASP A 200 -23.12 9.94 2.68
C ASP A 200 -23.15 8.62 3.44
N TYR A 201 -22.11 8.32 4.23
CA TYR A 201 -22.04 7.11 5.05
C TYR A 201 -23.17 7.01 6.10
N ALA A 202 -23.77 8.12 6.51
CA ALA A 202 -24.96 8.12 7.37
C ALA A 202 -26.17 7.41 6.74
N GLU A 203 -26.22 7.29 5.39
CA GLU A 203 -27.27 6.54 4.69
C GLU A 203 -27.17 5.02 4.92
N ALA A 204 -26.03 4.52 5.42
CA ALA A 204 -25.84 3.12 5.78
C ALA A 204 -26.93 2.61 6.74
N ASN A 205 -27.40 3.44 7.67
CA ASN A 205 -28.45 3.09 8.60
C ASN A 205 -29.76 2.70 7.88
N ALA A 206 -30.23 3.55 6.97
CA ALA A 206 -31.46 3.27 6.22
C ALA A 206 -31.31 2.06 5.29
N LEU A 207 -30.14 1.91 4.67
CA LEU A 207 -29.83 0.78 3.79
C LEU A 207 -29.83 -0.54 4.54
N VAL A 208 -29.07 -0.66 5.64
CA VAL A 208 -28.95 -1.88 6.44
C VAL A 208 -30.30 -2.32 6.98
N ASN A 209 -31.05 -1.39 7.60
CA ASN A 209 -32.39 -1.69 8.14
C ASN A 209 -33.35 -2.13 7.03
N GLY A 210 -33.30 -1.50 5.86
CA GLY A 210 -34.12 -1.88 4.70
C GLY A 210 -33.79 -3.28 4.17
N LEU A 211 -32.51 -3.64 4.09
CA LEU A 211 -32.03 -4.95 3.63
C LEU A 211 -32.33 -6.06 4.66
N ALA A 212 -32.12 -5.80 5.94
CA ALA A 212 -32.40 -6.74 7.02
C ALA A 212 -33.93 -7.07 7.09
N ALA A 213 -34.77 -6.07 6.93
CA ALA A 213 -36.23 -6.26 6.91
C ALA A 213 -36.73 -7.09 5.72
N GLN A 214 -36.06 -7.01 4.56
CA GLN A 214 -36.40 -7.78 3.36
C GLN A 214 -35.98 -9.25 3.48
N GLY A 215 -34.91 -9.54 4.20
CA GLY A 215 -34.28 -10.86 4.27
C GLY A 215 -33.66 -11.34 2.95
N GLY A 216 -32.83 -12.37 2.99
CA GLY A 216 -32.25 -13.00 1.80
C GLY A 216 -31.22 -12.14 1.05
N ASN A 217 -30.67 -11.11 1.68
CA ASN A 217 -29.63 -10.24 1.12
C ASN A 217 -28.29 -10.51 1.77
N MET A 218 -27.23 -10.42 0.96
CA MET A 218 -25.85 -10.31 1.40
C MET A 218 -25.30 -8.98 0.92
N VAL A 219 -24.41 -8.38 1.65
CA VAL A 219 -23.81 -7.08 1.28
C VAL A 219 -22.33 -7.25 1.01
N VAL A 220 -21.84 -6.66 -0.07
CA VAL A 220 -20.43 -6.59 -0.39
C VAL A 220 -20.04 -5.13 -0.57
N SER A 221 -19.00 -4.68 0.13
CA SER A 221 -18.44 -3.35 -0.05
C SER A 221 -16.94 -3.39 -0.26
N CYS A 222 -16.47 -2.79 -1.35
CA CYS A 222 -15.04 -2.58 -1.57
C CYS A 222 -14.54 -1.28 -0.92
N ASP A 223 -15.46 -0.46 -0.40
CA ASP A 223 -15.18 0.75 0.35
C ASP A 223 -15.12 0.43 1.85
N PRO A 224 -13.93 0.52 2.49
CA PRO A 224 -13.77 0.19 3.91
C PRO A 224 -14.66 1.04 4.83
N GLN A 225 -14.82 2.33 4.53
CA GLN A 225 -15.63 3.24 5.36
C GLN A 225 -17.13 2.91 5.26
N ALA A 226 -17.61 2.56 4.07
CA ALA A 226 -19.00 2.08 3.90
C ALA A 226 -19.21 0.75 4.66
N LEU A 227 -18.23 -0.16 4.61
CA LEU A 227 -18.29 -1.43 5.34
C LEU A 227 -18.35 -1.20 6.86
N GLU A 228 -17.49 -0.32 7.39
CA GLU A 228 -17.47 0.07 8.80
C GLU A 228 -18.80 0.70 9.24
N ALA A 229 -19.32 1.63 8.45
CA ALA A 229 -20.59 2.27 8.75
C ALA A 229 -21.75 1.26 8.82
N MET A 230 -21.82 0.32 7.87
CA MET A 230 -22.83 -0.73 7.86
C MET A 230 -22.69 -1.70 9.04
N ALA A 231 -21.46 -2.10 9.37
CA ALA A 231 -21.17 -2.98 10.50
C ALA A 231 -21.55 -2.34 11.85
N ALA A 232 -21.27 -1.03 12.01
CA ALA A 232 -21.68 -0.28 13.20
C ALA A 232 -23.23 -0.21 13.34
N VAL A 233 -23.97 -0.13 12.25
CA VAL A 233 -25.44 -0.22 12.28
C VAL A 233 -25.87 -1.61 12.72
N CYS A 234 -25.28 -2.68 12.18
CA CYS A 234 -25.61 -4.06 12.59
C CYS A 234 -25.35 -4.27 14.08
N GLU A 235 -24.25 -3.76 14.61
CA GLU A 235 -23.94 -3.83 16.04
C GLU A 235 -25.00 -3.10 16.89
N ASN A 236 -25.33 -1.87 16.52
CA ASN A 236 -26.25 -1.03 17.29
C ASN A 236 -27.70 -1.52 17.27
N GLU A 237 -28.15 -2.04 16.12
CA GLU A 237 -29.54 -2.49 15.92
C GLU A 237 -29.72 -3.99 16.19
N GLY A 238 -28.61 -4.72 16.42
CA GLY A 238 -28.63 -6.18 16.62
C GLY A 238 -29.07 -6.95 15.36
N CYS A 239 -28.80 -6.42 14.17
CA CYS A 239 -29.20 -7.07 12.92
C CYS A 239 -28.14 -8.12 12.47
N THR A 240 -28.61 -9.18 11.82
CA THR A 240 -27.77 -10.25 11.26
C THR A 240 -27.78 -10.20 9.74
N LEU A 241 -27.06 -9.23 9.17
CA LEU A 241 -26.89 -9.10 7.73
C LEU A 241 -25.47 -9.56 7.36
N PRO A 242 -25.30 -10.59 6.49
CA PRO A 242 -23.97 -11.01 6.08
C PRO A 242 -23.24 -9.88 5.35
N LEU A 243 -22.21 -9.34 5.97
CA LEU A 243 -21.37 -8.26 5.44
C LEU A 243 -20.01 -8.79 4.99
N TYR A 244 -19.67 -8.52 3.76
CA TYR A 244 -18.38 -8.87 3.14
C TYR A 244 -17.74 -7.62 2.52
N GLY A 245 -16.43 -7.63 2.37
CA GLY A 245 -15.80 -6.50 1.69
C GLY A 245 -14.30 -6.60 1.53
N MET A 246 -13.72 -5.43 1.34
CA MET A 246 -12.27 -5.22 1.28
C MET A 246 -11.83 -4.22 2.34
N GLY A 247 -10.57 -4.35 2.73
CA GLY A 247 -9.91 -3.39 3.61
C GLY A 247 -9.54 -3.98 4.97
N TRP A 248 -8.75 -3.20 5.71
CA TRP A 248 -8.30 -3.56 7.04
C TRP A 248 -8.16 -2.31 7.90
N SER A 249 -8.80 -2.29 9.05
CA SER A 249 -8.72 -1.23 10.04
C SER A 249 -8.95 -1.77 11.44
N GLY A 250 -8.72 -0.96 12.46
CA GLY A 250 -9.06 -1.32 13.84
C GLY A 250 -10.55 -1.59 14.02
N MET A 251 -11.41 -0.83 13.31
CA MET A 251 -12.86 -1.02 13.32
C MET A 251 -13.26 -2.33 12.62
N ILE A 252 -12.75 -2.58 11.41
CA ILE A 252 -13.04 -3.83 10.67
C ILE A 252 -12.61 -5.04 11.50
N ARG A 253 -11.43 -5.01 12.13
CA ARG A 253 -10.97 -6.06 13.03
C ARG A 253 -11.96 -6.30 14.16
N GLU A 254 -12.37 -5.25 14.87
CA GLU A 254 -13.33 -5.34 15.98
C GLU A 254 -14.68 -5.92 15.52
N GLN A 255 -15.15 -5.51 14.34
CA GLN A 255 -16.41 -5.99 13.79
C GLN A 255 -16.33 -7.42 13.28
N LEU A 256 -15.16 -7.90 12.85
CA LEU A 256 -14.90 -9.32 12.57
C LEU A 256 -14.91 -10.15 13.86
N GLU A 257 -14.28 -9.67 14.95
CA GLU A 257 -14.29 -10.34 16.26
C GLU A 257 -15.72 -10.45 16.83
N LYS A 258 -16.56 -9.46 16.57
CA LYS A 258 -17.98 -9.44 16.99
C LYS A 258 -18.92 -10.16 16.00
N GLU A 259 -18.40 -10.70 14.92
CA GLU A 259 -19.16 -11.38 13.85
C GLU A 259 -20.17 -10.46 13.13
N ASN A 260 -20.07 -9.14 13.24
CA ASN A 260 -20.88 -8.18 12.47
C ASN A 260 -20.39 -8.07 11.01
N ILE A 261 -19.11 -8.35 10.75
CA ILE A 261 -18.56 -8.56 9.41
C ILE A 261 -18.24 -10.05 9.29
N THR A 262 -18.71 -10.66 8.20
CA THR A 262 -18.53 -12.11 7.95
C THR A 262 -17.12 -12.41 7.43
N GLY A 263 -16.58 -11.54 6.57
CA GLY A 263 -15.24 -11.70 6.08
C GLY A 263 -14.81 -10.60 5.10
N VAL A 264 -13.50 -10.39 5.00
CA VAL A 264 -12.91 -9.36 4.15
C VAL A 264 -11.70 -9.88 3.37
N ALA A 265 -11.50 -9.32 2.19
CA ALA A 265 -10.26 -9.45 1.44
C ALA A 265 -9.29 -8.34 1.91
N VAL A 266 -8.14 -8.72 2.46
CA VAL A 266 -7.12 -7.80 2.95
C VAL A 266 -5.90 -7.83 2.05
N ILE A 267 -5.50 -6.67 1.54
CA ILE A 267 -4.33 -6.50 0.68
C ILE A 267 -3.06 -6.26 1.50
N ASP A 268 -1.92 -6.76 1.00
CA ASP A 268 -0.61 -6.53 1.62
C ASP A 268 -0.06 -5.14 1.28
N ALA A 269 -0.62 -4.11 1.90
CA ALA A 269 -0.16 -2.73 1.70
C ALA A 269 1.25 -2.48 2.26
N TYR A 270 1.64 -3.19 3.33
CA TYR A 270 2.99 -3.10 3.88
C TYR A 270 4.02 -3.63 2.90
N GLY A 271 3.81 -4.84 2.36
CA GLY A 271 4.67 -5.43 1.34
C GLY A 271 4.75 -4.57 0.08
N ALA A 272 3.63 -3.99 -0.35
CA ALA A 272 3.58 -3.09 -1.51
C ALA A 272 4.37 -1.80 -1.29
N GLY A 273 4.25 -1.18 -0.11
CA GLY A 273 5.03 0.01 0.27
C GLY A 273 6.53 -0.28 0.36
N TYR A 274 6.88 -1.41 1.00
CA TYR A 274 8.28 -1.86 1.07
C TYR A 274 8.88 -2.06 -0.32
N PHE A 275 8.20 -2.82 -1.17
CA PHE A 275 8.67 -3.12 -2.52
C PHE A 275 8.78 -1.86 -3.40
N SER A 276 7.85 -0.92 -3.31
CA SER A 276 7.89 0.32 -4.09
C SER A 276 9.15 1.14 -3.81
N VAL A 277 9.48 1.34 -2.53
CA VAL A 277 10.68 2.08 -2.12
C VAL A 277 11.96 1.29 -2.40
N GLN A 278 11.98 -0.02 -2.15
CA GLN A 278 13.08 -0.89 -2.52
C GLN A 278 13.40 -0.75 -4.00
N LYS A 279 12.39 -0.92 -4.87
CA LYS A 279 12.56 -0.86 -6.32
C LYS A 279 13.08 0.50 -6.77
N LEU A 280 12.49 1.59 -6.26
CA LEU A 280 12.92 2.95 -6.58
C LEU A 280 14.39 3.17 -6.21
N THR A 281 14.79 2.76 -5.00
CA THR A 281 16.17 2.93 -4.53
C THR A 281 17.15 2.10 -5.35
N MET A 282 16.80 0.86 -5.71
CA MET A 282 17.65 0.00 -6.57
C MET A 282 17.82 0.60 -7.98
N ILE A 283 16.79 1.29 -8.51
CA ILE A 283 16.88 2.03 -9.77
C ILE A 283 17.86 3.20 -9.64
N LEU A 284 17.75 3.99 -8.57
CA LEU A 284 18.62 5.16 -8.33
C LEU A 284 20.08 4.76 -8.11
N THR A 285 20.35 3.65 -7.44
CA THR A 285 21.72 3.12 -7.23
C THR A 285 22.29 2.37 -8.43
N GLY A 286 21.48 2.13 -9.46
CA GLY A 286 21.86 1.38 -10.65
C GLY A 286 21.94 -0.15 -10.46
N GLU A 287 21.44 -0.66 -9.33
CA GLU A 287 21.43 -2.09 -9.02
C GLU A 287 20.36 -2.85 -9.82
N ASP A 288 19.24 -2.22 -10.13
CA ASP A 288 18.19 -2.77 -10.96
C ASP A 288 17.62 -1.70 -11.90
N GLN A 289 17.73 -1.95 -13.21
CA GLN A 289 17.24 -1.04 -14.26
C GLN A 289 16.07 -1.65 -15.05
N ASN A 290 15.58 -2.82 -14.66
CA ASN A 290 14.50 -3.48 -15.37
C ASN A 290 13.17 -2.77 -15.03
N GLU A 291 12.35 -2.57 -16.05
CA GLU A 291 10.95 -2.20 -15.85
C GLU A 291 10.22 -3.40 -15.26
N GLU A 292 9.41 -3.19 -14.22
CA GLU A 292 8.75 -4.27 -13.51
C GLU A 292 7.31 -3.90 -13.17
N GLU A 293 6.39 -4.83 -13.44
CA GLU A 293 5.04 -4.81 -12.91
C GLU A 293 4.93 -5.87 -11.82
N ARG A 294 4.51 -5.47 -10.61
CA ARG A 294 4.26 -6.38 -9.51
C ARG A 294 2.86 -6.25 -8.98
N LYS A 295 2.10 -7.35 -9.05
CA LYS A 295 0.73 -7.44 -8.55
C LYS A 295 0.69 -8.19 -7.23
N PHE A 296 0.16 -7.54 -6.19
CA PHE A 296 -0.08 -8.12 -4.89
C PHE A 296 -1.48 -8.72 -4.83
N GLN A 297 -1.61 -9.86 -4.18
CA GLN A 297 -2.89 -10.54 -3.95
C GLN A 297 -3.44 -10.19 -2.58
N ALA A 298 -4.75 -10.37 -2.40
CA ALA A 298 -5.37 -10.29 -1.09
C ALA A 298 -5.40 -11.65 -0.39
N VAL A 299 -5.47 -11.61 0.94
CA VAL A 299 -5.77 -12.76 1.77
C VAL A 299 -7.19 -12.65 2.30
N TRP A 300 -7.89 -13.80 2.42
CA TRP A 300 -9.21 -13.85 3.03
C TRP A 300 -9.13 -13.90 4.54
N VAL A 301 -9.83 -12.99 5.21
CA VAL A 301 -9.81 -12.82 6.66
C VAL A 301 -11.23 -12.90 7.22
N THR A 302 -11.40 -13.67 8.29
CA THR A 302 -12.61 -13.81 9.08
C THR A 302 -12.26 -13.71 10.56
N GLY A 303 -13.23 -13.58 11.45
CA GLY A 303 -13.01 -13.61 12.90
C GLY A 303 -12.26 -14.86 13.38
N GLU A 304 -12.47 -16.01 12.73
CA GLU A 304 -11.83 -17.27 13.11
C GLU A 304 -10.35 -17.36 12.74
N ASN A 305 -9.93 -16.73 11.60
CA ASN A 305 -8.61 -16.95 11.03
C ASN A 305 -7.67 -15.73 11.09
N MET A 306 -8.13 -14.59 11.59
CA MET A 306 -7.35 -13.35 11.60
C MET A 306 -6.05 -13.43 12.42
N TYR A 307 -6.00 -14.32 13.41
CA TYR A 307 -4.82 -14.52 14.27
C TYR A 307 -3.93 -15.69 13.82
N ASP A 308 -4.16 -16.24 12.63
CA ASP A 308 -3.29 -17.27 12.06
C ASP A 308 -1.94 -16.66 11.68
N ARG A 309 -0.84 -17.34 12.01
CA ARG A 309 0.53 -16.89 11.70
C ARG A 309 0.75 -16.52 10.23
N SER A 310 0.06 -17.19 9.30
CA SER A 310 0.18 -16.90 7.86
C SER A 310 -0.38 -15.54 7.46
N ARG A 311 -1.22 -14.94 8.31
CA ARG A 311 -1.86 -13.62 8.08
C ARG A 311 -1.26 -12.53 8.95
N GLU A 312 -0.59 -12.92 10.05
CA GLU A 312 -0.03 -11.98 11.04
C GLU A 312 0.88 -10.91 10.41
N ALA A 313 1.75 -11.32 9.48
CA ALA A 313 2.66 -10.41 8.78
C ALA A 313 1.94 -9.36 7.91
N ILE A 314 0.73 -9.67 7.40
CA ILE A 314 -0.07 -8.75 6.57
C ILE A 314 -0.97 -7.88 7.44
N LEU A 315 -1.60 -8.47 8.47
CA LEU A 315 -2.58 -7.80 9.30
C LEU A 315 -1.94 -6.96 10.42
N PHE A 316 -0.81 -7.42 10.95
CA PHE A 316 -0.12 -6.85 12.11
C PHE A 316 1.38 -6.70 11.84
N PRO A 317 1.79 -5.95 10.82
CA PRO A 317 3.20 -5.86 10.41
C PRO A 317 4.13 -5.27 11.48
N PHE A 318 3.58 -4.81 12.62
CA PHE A 318 4.32 -4.18 13.74
C PHE A 318 4.23 -4.97 15.05
N ALA A 319 3.64 -6.16 15.04
CA ALA A 319 3.50 -7.01 16.22
C ALA A 319 4.79 -7.76 16.57
#